data_7d5251f2ff49c40322835671fea35028
#
_entry.id   7d5251f2ff49c40322835671fea35028
#
_cell.length_a   1.000
_cell.length_b   1.000
_cell.length_c   1.000
_cell.angle_alpha   90.00
_cell.angle_beta   90.00
_cell.angle_gamma   90.00
#
_symmetry.space_group_name_H-M   'P 1'
#
loop_
_entity.id
_entity.type
_entity.pdbx_description
1 polymer ?
#
loop_
_entity_poly.entity_id
_entity_poly.type
_entity_poly.pdbx_seq_one_letter_code
_entity_poly.pdbx_strand_id
1 'polypeptide(L)'
;MITFKLNGREVQGEEGQYILQVAKKYGVEIPTLCHHEALEPAGMCRLCTVELFDGRKTRFVTACNYPIWEGMEVNTDTEDVLEGRKLIVELLLARCPEVPMLKELAAQYGIEEPRFRKEGDDCILCGLCVRICERMGNRAIGLTGRGVEMKVDTPFHIQTEVCMACGACASVCPTGHIKVEDITRHAVKPIPSEYDMGLTGRKPIYVPYAQAIPNTPAIDRSTCIHFKTGGCQICSEFCGVDAIDYTQQDETIELNVGAVILAPGLQPFDPTGFEAYAYAKNPNVLTAMEFERIPGNDATLITCC
;
A
#
# COMPACT_ATOMS: atom_id res chain seq x y z
N MET A 1 1.30 -6.44 30.16
CA MET A 1 0.94 -7.70 29.44
C MET A 1 -0.47 -8.08 29.86
N ILE A 2 -1.35 -8.33 28.91
CA ILE A 2 -2.74 -8.72 29.09
C ILE A 2 -2.85 -10.20 28.71
N THR A 3 -3.43 -11.00 29.59
CA THR A 3 -3.64 -12.45 29.37
C THR A 3 -5.12 -12.74 29.10
N PHE A 4 -5.39 -13.48 28.04
CA PHE A 4 -6.75 -13.86 27.67
C PHE A 4 -6.76 -15.19 26.91
N LYS A 5 -7.97 -15.74 26.66
CA LYS A 5 -8.11 -16.99 25.91
C LYS A 5 -8.47 -16.74 24.45
N LEU A 6 -7.73 -17.35 23.54
CA LEU A 6 -8.01 -17.37 22.11
C LEU A 6 -8.19 -18.83 21.66
N ASN A 7 -9.39 -19.19 21.22
CA ASN A 7 -9.77 -20.57 20.86
C ASN A 7 -9.40 -21.58 21.96
N GLY A 8 -9.68 -21.22 23.22
CA GLY A 8 -9.40 -22.04 24.39
C GLY A 8 -7.91 -22.08 24.83
N ARG A 9 -7.00 -21.43 24.09
CA ARG A 9 -5.57 -21.32 24.47
C ARG A 9 -5.32 -20.00 25.18
N GLU A 10 -4.50 -20.01 26.22
CA GLU A 10 -4.05 -18.81 26.89
C GLU A 10 -2.99 -18.10 26.02
N VAL A 11 -3.22 -16.83 25.76
CA VAL A 11 -2.34 -15.96 24.93
C VAL A 11 -2.09 -14.63 25.63
N GLN A 12 -1.00 -13.97 25.26
CA GLN A 12 -0.59 -12.70 25.86
C GLN A 12 -0.39 -11.63 24.79
N GLY A 13 -0.86 -10.42 25.09
CA GLY A 13 -0.69 -9.23 24.29
C GLY A 13 -0.31 -8.02 25.14
N GLU A 14 0.00 -6.93 24.48
CA GLU A 14 0.29 -5.64 25.10
C GLU A 14 -0.97 -4.80 25.21
N GLU A 15 -1.01 -3.91 26.19
CA GLU A 15 -2.13 -2.97 26.34
C GLU A 15 -2.27 -2.10 25.08
N GLY A 16 -3.49 -1.93 24.59
CA GLY A 16 -3.78 -1.19 23.36
C GLY A 16 -3.77 -2.02 22.09
N GLN A 17 -3.28 -3.27 22.11
CA GLN A 17 -3.38 -4.15 20.95
C GLN A 17 -4.84 -4.60 20.69
N TYR A 18 -5.11 -4.89 19.42
CA TYR A 18 -6.39 -5.45 18.98
C TYR A 18 -6.33 -6.98 18.88
N ILE A 19 -7.47 -7.64 18.98
CA ILE A 19 -7.59 -9.11 18.86
C ILE A 19 -6.86 -9.63 17.61
N LEU A 20 -7.05 -8.98 16.45
CA LEU A 20 -6.44 -9.39 15.18
C LEU A 20 -4.89 -9.42 15.25
N GLN A 21 -4.28 -8.44 15.90
CA GLN A 21 -2.82 -8.34 16.02
C GLN A 21 -2.26 -9.49 16.87
N VAL A 22 -2.93 -9.78 18.00
CA VAL A 22 -2.52 -10.89 18.88
C VAL A 22 -2.78 -12.22 18.18
N ALA A 23 -3.93 -12.41 17.54
CA ALA A 23 -4.23 -13.63 16.77
C ALA A 23 -3.15 -13.93 15.73
N LYS A 24 -2.74 -12.94 14.95
CA LYS A 24 -1.66 -13.06 13.96
C LYS A 24 -0.33 -13.51 14.61
N LYS A 25 0.02 -12.95 15.76
CA LYS A 25 1.25 -13.31 16.53
C LYS A 25 1.25 -14.78 16.94
N TYR A 26 0.08 -15.34 17.26
CA TYR A 26 -0.08 -16.74 17.67
C TYR A 26 -0.46 -17.69 16.52
N GLY A 27 -0.39 -17.24 15.26
CA GLY A 27 -0.65 -18.06 14.08
C GLY A 27 -2.14 -18.38 13.86
N VAL A 28 -3.05 -17.61 14.46
CA VAL A 28 -4.50 -17.74 14.24
C VAL A 28 -4.89 -16.75 13.14
N GLU A 29 -5.34 -17.29 12.00
CA GLU A 29 -5.77 -16.49 10.86
C GLU A 29 -7.22 -16.03 11.02
N ILE A 30 -7.45 -14.73 10.97
CA ILE A 30 -8.78 -14.12 10.95
C ILE A 30 -8.91 -13.35 9.64
N PRO A 31 -9.89 -13.66 8.77
CA PRO A 31 -10.00 -13.04 7.45
C PRO A 31 -10.36 -11.55 7.55
N THR A 32 -9.77 -10.74 6.68
CA THR A 32 -10.00 -9.30 6.62
C THR A 32 -10.02 -8.80 5.18
N LEU A 33 -10.82 -7.75 4.88
CA LEU A 33 -10.85 -7.08 3.58
C LEU A 33 -10.63 -5.56 3.70
N CYS A 34 -10.91 -4.97 4.85
CA CYS A 34 -10.77 -3.52 5.07
C CYS A 34 -9.64 -3.16 6.05
N HIS A 35 -8.79 -4.13 6.40
CA HIS A 35 -7.62 -3.92 7.26
C HIS A 35 -6.35 -3.78 6.42
N HIS A 36 -5.52 -2.83 6.80
CA HIS A 36 -4.17 -2.63 6.26
C HIS A 36 -3.28 -2.13 7.39
N GLU A 37 -2.06 -2.67 7.50
CA GLU A 37 -1.14 -2.36 8.61
C GLU A 37 -0.78 -0.86 8.71
N ALA A 38 -0.74 -0.17 7.57
CA ALA A 38 -0.48 1.27 7.52
C ALA A 38 -1.71 2.14 7.84
N LEU A 39 -2.84 1.60 8.26
CA LEU A 39 -4.08 2.36 8.48
C LEU A 39 -4.73 1.97 9.79
N GLU A 40 -5.27 2.96 10.48
CA GLU A 40 -6.11 2.70 11.65
C GLU A 40 -7.28 1.76 11.29
N PRO A 41 -7.59 0.77 12.13
CA PRO A 41 -8.66 -0.18 11.84
C PRO A 41 -10.04 0.50 11.82
N ALA A 42 -10.86 0.19 10.82
CA ALA A 42 -12.19 0.79 10.67
C ALA A 42 -13.37 -0.18 10.89
N GLY A 43 -13.13 -1.50 10.84
CA GLY A 43 -14.18 -2.51 11.04
C GLY A 43 -15.30 -2.49 9.98
N MET A 44 -15.05 -1.96 8.77
CA MET A 44 -16.10 -1.71 7.77
C MET A 44 -16.64 -2.99 7.12
N CYS A 45 -15.78 -3.92 6.73
CA CYS A 45 -16.19 -5.12 6.01
C CYS A 45 -16.85 -6.17 6.90
N ARG A 46 -16.65 -6.11 8.21
CA ARG A 46 -17.17 -7.04 9.23
C ARG A 46 -16.70 -8.49 9.10
N LEU A 47 -15.87 -8.82 8.12
CA LEU A 47 -15.42 -10.19 7.88
C LEU A 47 -14.58 -10.76 9.03
N CYS A 48 -13.85 -9.90 9.77
CA CYS A 48 -13.06 -10.29 10.94
C CYS A 48 -13.91 -10.50 12.22
N THR A 49 -15.22 -10.70 12.09
CA THR A 49 -16.08 -10.97 13.22
C THR A 49 -15.64 -12.24 13.96
N VAL A 50 -15.57 -12.13 15.28
CA VAL A 50 -15.26 -13.20 16.22
C VAL A 50 -16.28 -13.19 17.36
N GLU A 51 -16.40 -14.31 18.04
CA GLU A 51 -17.22 -14.44 19.24
C GLU A 51 -16.40 -14.06 20.46
N LEU A 52 -16.93 -13.20 21.29
CA LEU A 52 -16.33 -12.72 22.53
C LEU A 52 -17.24 -13.07 23.72
N PHE A 53 -16.70 -13.76 24.70
CA PHE A 53 -17.31 -13.96 26.02
C PHE A 53 -16.64 -13.05 27.05
N ASP A 54 -17.44 -12.25 27.75
CA ASP A 54 -16.98 -11.26 28.73
C ASP A 54 -17.15 -11.73 30.20
N GLY A 55 -17.31 -13.04 30.41
CA GLY A 55 -17.57 -13.63 31.73
C GLY A 55 -19.07 -13.64 32.10
N ARG A 56 -19.93 -12.98 31.32
CA ARG A 56 -21.40 -12.92 31.57
C ARG A 56 -22.21 -13.23 30.33
N LYS A 57 -21.84 -12.69 29.18
CA LYS A 57 -22.56 -12.85 27.93
C LYS A 57 -21.62 -13.01 26.75
N THR A 58 -22.10 -13.71 25.74
CA THR A 58 -21.44 -13.83 24.45
C THR A 58 -21.93 -12.74 23.48
N ARG A 59 -21.06 -12.19 22.67
CA ARG A 59 -21.37 -11.21 21.63
C ARG A 59 -20.39 -11.30 20.47
N PHE A 60 -20.79 -10.81 19.30
CA PHE A 60 -19.92 -10.70 18.13
C PHE A 60 -19.23 -9.34 18.10
N VAL A 61 -17.92 -9.36 17.87
CA VAL A 61 -17.08 -8.15 17.73
C VAL A 61 -16.17 -8.29 16.52
N THR A 62 -15.68 -7.18 15.99
CA THR A 62 -14.69 -7.17 14.90
C THR A 62 -13.28 -7.20 15.48
N ALA A 63 -12.53 -8.25 15.19
CA ALA A 63 -11.19 -8.46 15.73
C ALA A 63 -10.17 -7.36 15.36
N CYS A 64 -10.37 -6.70 14.21
CA CYS A 64 -9.42 -5.69 13.73
C CYS A 64 -9.38 -4.40 14.57
N ASN A 65 -10.47 -4.05 15.26
CA ASN A 65 -10.59 -2.80 16.02
C ASN A 65 -11.10 -2.98 17.45
N TYR A 66 -11.20 -4.22 17.91
CA TYR A 66 -11.60 -4.50 19.29
C TYR A 66 -10.36 -4.71 20.15
N PRO A 67 -10.13 -3.85 21.19
CA PRO A 67 -8.95 -3.96 22.05
C PRO A 67 -9.02 -5.20 22.92
N ILE A 68 -7.87 -5.78 23.22
CA ILE A 68 -7.76 -6.88 24.18
C ILE A 68 -7.87 -6.37 25.62
N TRP A 69 -8.37 -7.23 26.53
CA TRP A 69 -8.43 -6.96 27.96
C TRP A 69 -8.31 -8.26 28.77
N GLU A 70 -7.96 -8.13 30.03
CA GLU A 70 -7.62 -9.25 30.91
C GLU A 70 -8.81 -10.21 31.15
N GLY A 71 -8.62 -11.51 30.88
CA GLY A 71 -9.60 -12.54 31.15
C GLY A 71 -10.73 -12.68 30.15
N MET A 72 -10.72 -11.97 29.00
CA MET A 72 -11.69 -12.21 27.93
C MET A 72 -11.48 -13.58 27.27
N GLU A 73 -12.53 -14.15 26.69
CA GLU A 73 -12.44 -15.37 25.88
C GLU A 73 -12.90 -15.07 24.44
N VAL A 74 -12.07 -15.37 23.47
CA VAL A 74 -12.33 -15.11 22.05
C VAL A 74 -12.29 -16.41 21.28
N ASN A 75 -13.34 -16.68 20.51
CA ASN A 75 -13.43 -17.81 19.59
C ASN A 75 -13.57 -17.29 18.15
N THR A 76 -12.75 -17.85 17.25
CA THR A 76 -12.62 -17.37 15.88
C THR A 76 -13.34 -18.22 14.84
N ASP A 77 -13.81 -19.40 15.23
CA ASP A 77 -14.27 -20.47 14.33
C ASP A 77 -15.49 -21.24 14.87
N THR A 78 -16.28 -20.64 15.79
CA THR A 78 -17.57 -21.22 16.18
C THR A 78 -18.52 -21.28 14.98
N GLU A 79 -19.52 -22.17 15.04
CA GLU A 79 -20.51 -22.32 13.98
C GLU A 79 -21.18 -20.98 13.65
N ASP A 80 -21.60 -20.24 14.67
CA ASP A 80 -22.22 -18.92 14.52
C ASP A 80 -21.28 -17.88 13.86
N VAL A 81 -19.99 -17.91 14.19
CA VAL A 81 -18.98 -17.04 13.55
C VAL A 81 -18.83 -17.39 12.08
N LEU A 82 -18.74 -18.67 11.75
CA LEU A 82 -18.60 -19.15 10.38
C LEU A 82 -19.85 -18.85 9.54
N GLU A 83 -21.04 -19.06 10.08
CA GLU A 83 -22.30 -18.69 9.42
C GLU A 83 -22.40 -17.18 9.20
N GLY A 84 -22.03 -16.37 10.20
CA GLY A 84 -22.01 -14.92 10.08
C GLY A 84 -21.05 -14.44 9.00
N ARG A 85 -19.85 -15.01 8.91
CA ARG A 85 -18.87 -14.71 7.84
C ARG A 85 -19.36 -15.16 6.47
N LYS A 86 -19.98 -16.35 6.39
CA LYS A 86 -20.59 -16.86 5.16
C LYS A 86 -21.62 -15.88 4.61
N LEU A 87 -22.51 -15.36 5.46
CA LEU A 87 -23.50 -14.35 5.05
C LEU A 87 -22.83 -13.08 4.54
N ILE A 88 -21.77 -12.58 5.21
CA ILE A 88 -21.03 -11.39 4.77
C ILE A 88 -20.40 -11.62 3.40
N VAL A 89 -19.74 -12.76 3.20
CA VAL A 89 -19.10 -13.10 1.91
C VAL A 89 -20.16 -13.22 0.80
N GLU A 90 -21.33 -13.82 1.09
CA GLU A 90 -22.44 -13.94 0.15
C GLU A 90 -22.98 -12.56 -0.29
N LEU A 91 -23.12 -11.61 0.65
CA LEU A 91 -23.53 -10.23 0.35
C LEU A 91 -22.48 -9.50 -0.50
N LEU A 92 -21.20 -9.69 -0.20
CA LEU A 92 -20.12 -9.11 -0.98
C LEU A 92 -20.06 -9.70 -2.40
N LEU A 93 -20.24 -11.02 -2.54
CA LEU A 93 -20.31 -11.69 -3.84
C LEU A 93 -21.54 -11.24 -4.65
N ALA A 94 -22.68 -11.01 -4.01
CA ALA A 94 -23.86 -10.47 -4.68
C ALA A 94 -23.63 -9.06 -5.23
N ARG A 95 -22.91 -8.22 -4.47
CA ARG A 95 -22.54 -6.87 -4.92
C ARG A 95 -21.48 -6.91 -6.03
N CYS A 96 -20.43 -7.73 -5.88
CA CYS A 96 -19.27 -7.76 -6.76
C CYS A 96 -19.06 -9.19 -7.33
N PRO A 97 -19.98 -9.67 -8.16
CA PRO A 97 -20.00 -11.08 -8.60
C PRO A 97 -18.85 -11.47 -9.52
N GLU A 98 -18.22 -10.50 -10.19
CA GLU A 98 -17.13 -10.77 -11.14
C GLU A 98 -15.73 -10.63 -10.56
N VAL A 99 -15.60 -10.21 -9.30
CA VAL A 99 -14.31 -10.02 -8.65
C VAL A 99 -13.68 -11.37 -8.29
N PRO A 100 -12.51 -11.76 -8.86
CA PRO A 100 -11.92 -13.07 -8.69
C PRO A 100 -11.64 -13.43 -7.23
N MET A 101 -11.08 -12.51 -6.46
CA MET A 101 -10.78 -12.68 -5.05
C MET A 101 -12.02 -13.02 -4.21
N LEU A 102 -13.18 -12.42 -4.53
CA LEU A 102 -14.43 -12.74 -3.84
C LEU A 102 -14.99 -14.09 -4.25
N LYS A 103 -14.82 -14.52 -5.50
CA LYS A 103 -15.17 -15.87 -5.95
C LYS A 103 -14.36 -16.93 -5.21
N GLU A 104 -13.04 -16.71 -5.06
CA GLU A 104 -12.16 -17.58 -4.30
C GLU A 104 -12.55 -17.64 -2.82
N LEU A 105 -12.81 -16.48 -2.22
CA LEU A 105 -13.26 -16.40 -0.84
C LEU A 105 -14.63 -17.10 -0.66
N ALA A 106 -15.57 -16.92 -1.57
CA ALA A 106 -16.88 -17.56 -1.55
C ALA A 106 -16.76 -19.09 -1.64
N ALA A 107 -15.89 -19.60 -2.48
CA ALA A 107 -15.61 -21.04 -2.59
C ALA A 107 -15.13 -21.64 -1.25
N GLN A 108 -14.28 -20.91 -0.49
CA GLN A 108 -13.83 -21.35 0.84
C GLN A 108 -14.98 -21.53 1.84
N TYR A 109 -16.05 -20.73 1.69
CA TYR A 109 -17.27 -20.83 2.52
C TYR A 109 -18.37 -21.70 1.89
N GLY A 110 -18.07 -22.40 0.80
CA GLY A 110 -19.03 -23.27 0.11
C GLY A 110 -20.20 -22.51 -0.51
N ILE A 111 -19.94 -21.31 -1.04
CA ILE A 111 -20.93 -20.48 -1.73
C ILE A 111 -20.62 -20.56 -3.23
N GLU A 112 -21.50 -21.21 -3.99
CA GLU A 112 -21.41 -21.29 -5.45
C GLU A 112 -22.07 -20.06 -6.10
N GLU A 113 -23.28 -19.72 -5.63
CA GLU A 113 -24.03 -18.54 -6.04
C GLU A 113 -24.68 -17.83 -4.85
N PRO A 114 -24.72 -16.48 -4.84
CA PRO A 114 -25.38 -15.74 -3.79
C PRO A 114 -26.90 -15.85 -3.91
N ARG A 115 -27.60 -15.99 -2.78
CA ARG A 115 -29.07 -15.95 -2.70
C ARG A 115 -29.64 -14.56 -3.01
N PHE A 116 -28.81 -13.51 -2.95
CA PHE A 116 -29.20 -12.13 -3.15
C PHE A 116 -29.03 -11.72 -4.62
N ARG A 117 -29.75 -10.65 -5.02
CA ARG A 117 -29.65 -10.10 -6.37
C ARG A 117 -28.22 -9.59 -6.63
N LYS A 118 -27.65 -9.99 -7.76
CA LYS A 118 -26.33 -9.53 -8.23
C LYS A 118 -26.44 -8.07 -8.72
N GLU A 119 -25.52 -7.22 -8.28
CA GLU A 119 -25.47 -5.79 -8.64
C GLU A 119 -24.49 -5.48 -9.77
N GLY A 120 -23.42 -6.25 -9.91
CA GLY A 120 -22.42 -6.04 -10.97
C GLY A 120 -21.49 -4.84 -10.70
N ASP A 121 -21.23 -4.54 -9.43
CA ASP A 121 -20.20 -3.59 -8.98
C ASP A 121 -18.86 -4.33 -8.78
N ASP A 122 -17.76 -3.58 -8.75
CA ASP A 122 -16.43 -4.11 -8.40
C ASP A 122 -15.93 -3.55 -7.07
N CYS A 123 -16.66 -2.63 -6.44
CA CYS A 123 -16.29 -1.98 -5.20
C CYS A 123 -17.04 -2.56 -3.99
N ILE A 124 -16.30 -3.16 -3.06
CA ILE A 124 -16.82 -3.70 -1.79
C ILE A 124 -17.01 -2.64 -0.69
N LEU A 125 -16.82 -1.38 -0.97
CA LEU A 125 -16.93 -0.26 -0.01
C LEU A 125 -16.08 -0.43 1.26
N CYS A 126 -14.93 -1.06 1.15
CA CYS A 126 -14.04 -1.29 2.31
C CYS A 126 -13.35 -0.02 2.84
N GLY A 127 -13.39 1.08 2.09
CA GLY A 127 -12.86 2.39 2.48
C GLY A 127 -11.33 2.49 2.57
N LEU A 128 -10.57 1.46 2.19
CA LEU A 128 -9.10 1.50 2.23
C LEU A 128 -8.55 2.64 1.38
N CYS A 129 -9.06 2.81 0.16
CA CYS A 129 -8.61 3.86 -0.76
C CYS A 129 -8.86 5.27 -0.22
N VAL A 130 -9.99 5.51 0.44
CA VAL A 130 -10.32 6.81 1.05
C VAL A 130 -9.39 7.11 2.22
N ARG A 131 -9.22 6.15 3.15
CA ARG A 131 -8.38 6.31 4.33
C ARG A 131 -6.90 6.46 3.99
N ILE A 132 -6.40 5.73 3.00
CA ILE A 132 -5.00 5.91 2.55
C ILE A 132 -4.82 7.26 1.85
N CYS A 133 -5.79 7.73 1.07
CA CYS A 133 -5.74 9.04 0.45
C CYS A 133 -5.71 10.16 1.48
N GLU A 134 -6.48 10.03 2.57
CA GLU A 134 -6.43 10.95 3.70
C GLU A 134 -5.07 10.92 4.39
N ARG A 135 -4.51 9.74 4.65
CA ARG A 135 -3.18 9.57 5.24
C ARG A 135 -2.07 10.18 4.38
N MET A 136 -2.18 10.09 3.05
CA MET A 136 -1.26 10.75 2.13
C MET A 136 -1.40 12.29 2.11
N GLY A 137 -2.41 12.85 2.80
CA GLY A 137 -2.66 14.28 2.88
C GLY A 137 -3.43 14.88 1.71
N ASN A 138 -3.85 14.09 0.73
CA ASN A 138 -4.54 14.59 -0.47
C ASN A 138 -6.05 14.73 -0.32
N ARG A 139 -6.71 13.74 0.33
CA ARG A 139 -8.18 13.71 0.50
C ARG A 139 -8.96 13.92 -0.80
N ALA A 140 -8.45 13.39 -1.91
CA ALA A 140 -9.01 13.60 -3.26
C ALA A 140 -10.27 12.78 -3.53
N ILE A 141 -10.50 11.69 -2.78
CA ILE A 141 -11.64 10.79 -2.91
C ILE A 141 -12.33 10.59 -1.57
N GLY A 142 -13.63 10.30 -1.61
CA GLY A 142 -14.45 10.06 -0.44
C GLY A 142 -15.57 9.06 -0.72
N LEU A 143 -16.31 8.68 0.34
CA LEU A 143 -17.56 7.96 0.20
C LEU A 143 -18.69 8.96 -0.08
N THR A 144 -19.39 8.82 -1.20
CA THR A 144 -20.51 9.64 -1.63
C THR A 144 -21.79 8.81 -1.70
N GLY A 145 -22.95 9.46 -1.64
CA GLY A 145 -24.24 8.78 -1.63
C GLY A 145 -24.59 8.15 -0.28
N ARG A 146 -25.67 7.37 -0.26
CA ARG A 146 -26.19 6.67 0.93
C ARG A 146 -26.75 5.30 0.57
N GLY A 147 -26.68 4.35 1.49
CA GLY A 147 -27.26 3.00 1.33
C GLY A 147 -26.69 2.32 0.09
N VAL A 148 -27.56 1.83 -0.77
CA VAL A 148 -27.19 1.11 -1.99
C VAL A 148 -26.51 1.97 -3.04
N GLU A 149 -26.74 3.28 -3.00
CA GLU A 149 -26.12 4.25 -3.93
C GLU A 149 -24.73 4.74 -3.44
N MET A 150 -24.28 4.24 -2.30
CA MET A 150 -22.96 4.61 -1.77
C MET A 150 -21.86 4.11 -2.70
N LYS A 151 -20.92 5.00 -3.04
CA LYS A 151 -19.74 4.71 -3.85
C LYS A 151 -18.53 5.52 -3.42
N VAL A 152 -17.34 5.07 -3.82
CA VAL A 152 -16.13 5.87 -3.73
C VAL A 152 -16.05 6.76 -4.95
N ASP A 153 -15.88 8.07 -4.72
CA ASP A 153 -15.85 9.03 -5.82
C ASP A 153 -15.07 10.30 -5.44
N THR A 154 -14.81 11.13 -6.42
CA THR A 154 -14.31 12.48 -6.25
C THR A 154 -15.46 13.45 -5.96
N PRO A 155 -15.18 14.62 -5.37
CA PRO A 155 -16.20 15.66 -5.22
C PRO A 155 -16.88 16.01 -6.56
N PHE A 156 -18.22 16.05 -6.55
CA PHE A 156 -19.04 16.36 -7.72
C PHE A 156 -18.90 15.41 -8.92
N HIS A 157 -18.32 14.23 -8.74
CA HIS A 157 -18.11 13.22 -9.79
C HIS A 157 -17.24 13.71 -10.96
N ILE A 158 -16.28 14.58 -10.69
CA ILE A 158 -15.34 15.13 -11.68
C ILE A 158 -13.89 14.82 -11.26
N GLN A 159 -13.01 14.67 -12.23
CA GLN A 159 -11.58 14.55 -11.94
C GLN A 159 -11.06 15.76 -11.17
N THR A 160 -10.19 15.52 -10.20
CA THR A 160 -9.69 16.55 -9.29
C THR A 160 -8.19 16.82 -9.47
N GLU A 161 -7.82 18.10 -9.42
CA GLU A 161 -6.41 18.53 -9.43
C GLU A 161 -5.71 18.36 -8.05
N VAL A 162 -6.49 18.10 -6.98
CA VAL A 162 -5.93 17.83 -5.64
C VAL A 162 -5.17 16.50 -5.59
N CYS A 163 -5.54 15.55 -6.47
CA CYS A 163 -4.88 14.26 -6.53
C CYS A 163 -3.50 14.40 -7.19
N MET A 164 -2.44 14.06 -6.45
CA MET A 164 -1.06 14.06 -6.97
C MET A 164 -0.68 12.78 -7.75
N ALA A 165 -1.65 11.94 -8.08
CA ALA A 165 -1.43 10.66 -8.78
C ALA A 165 -0.41 9.72 -8.09
N CYS A 166 -0.36 9.67 -6.75
CA CYS A 166 0.60 8.85 -6.01
C CYS A 166 0.33 7.33 -6.09
N GLY A 167 -0.85 6.91 -6.56
CA GLY A 167 -1.22 5.50 -6.73
C GLY A 167 -1.51 4.72 -5.44
N ALA A 168 -1.40 5.33 -4.26
CA ALA A 168 -1.61 4.63 -2.99
C ALA A 168 -3.02 4.00 -2.88
N CYS A 169 -4.06 4.69 -3.35
CA CYS A 169 -5.43 4.18 -3.34
C CYS A 169 -5.62 2.92 -4.21
N ALA A 170 -4.96 2.87 -5.37
CA ALA A 170 -4.99 1.70 -6.25
C ALA A 170 -4.21 0.52 -5.64
N SER A 171 -3.07 0.78 -4.99
CA SER A 171 -2.22 -0.27 -4.40
C SER A 171 -2.87 -1.00 -3.21
N VAL A 172 -3.73 -0.32 -2.45
CA VAL A 172 -4.44 -0.93 -1.30
C VAL A 172 -5.82 -1.48 -1.64
N CYS A 173 -6.29 -1.31 -2.88
CA CYS A 173 -7.61 -1.77 -3.29
C CYS A 173 -7.62 -3.30 -3.48
N PRO A 174 -8.35 -4.08 -2.65
CA PRO A 174 -8.31 -5.53 -2.73
C PRO A 174 -8.99 -6.07 -3.99
N THR A 175 -9.92 -5.31 -4.56
CA THR A 175 -10.67 -5.71 -5.77
C THR A 175 -10.10 -5.12 -7.06
N GLY A 176 -9.11 -4.23 -6.99
CA GLY A 176 -8.58 -3.54 -8.16
C GLY A 176 -9.53 -2.52 -8.81
N HIS A 177 -10.63 -2.20 -8.14
CA HIS A 177 -11.65 -1.27 -8.65
C HIS A 177 -11.11 0.14 -8.93
N ILE A 178 -10.24 0.67 -8.05
CA ILE A 178 -9.75 2.06 -8.16
C ILE A 178 -8.70 2.18 -9.26
N LYS A 179 -8.97 3.07 -10.22
CA LYS A 179 -8.01 3.52 -11.23
C LYS A 179 -7.69 4.99 -11.03
N VAL A 180 -6.42 5.34 -11.08
CA VAL A 180 -5.98 6.72 -10.80
C VAL A 180 -6.45 7.67 -11.90
N GLU A 181 -6.59 7.18 -13.11
CA GLU A 181 -7.07 7.91 -14.29
C GLU A 181 -8.51 8.40 -14.13
N ASP A 182 -9.32 7.70 -13.35
CA ASP A 182 -10.71 8.11 -13.06
C ASP A 182 -10.76 9.27 -12.03
N ILE A 183 -9.71 9.39 -11.21
CA ILE A 183 -9.62 10.39 -10.13
C ILE A 183 -9.02 11.70 -10.62
N THR A 184 -8.01 11.64 -11.47
CA THR A 184 -7.23 12.82 -11.88
C THR A 184 -6.70 12.70 -13.30
N ARG A 185 -6.39 13.87 -13.90
CA ARG A 185 -5.70 13.95 -15.20
C ARG A 185 -4.17 13.83 -15.05
N HIS A 186 -3.65 13.89 -13.83
CA HIS A 186 -2.22 13.70 -13.59
C HIS A 186 -1.82 12.24 -13.85
N ALA A 187 -0.81 12.04 -14.68
CA ALA A 187 -0.29 10.70 -14.94
C ALA A 187 0.51 10.18 -13.73
N VAL A 188 0.32 8.91 -13.39
CA VAL A 188 1.21 8.20 -12.47
C VAL A 188 2.57 8.05 -13.15
N LYS A 189 3.58 8.77 -12.64
CA LYS A 189 4.95 8.65 -13.14
C LYS A 189 5.82 8.01 -12.06
N PRO A 190 6.49 6.88 -12.34
CA PRO A 190 7.51 6.36 -11.44
C PRO A 190 8.63 7.38 -11.28
N ILE A 191 9.26 7.42 -10.10
CA ILE A 191 10.48 8.21 -9.91
C ILE A 191 11.58 7.49 -10.71
N PRO A 192 12.18 8.13 -11.73
CA PRO A 192 13.20 7.47 -12.51
C PRO A 192 14.45 7.20 -11.66
N SER A 193 15.08 6.06 -11.87
CA SER A 193 16.35 5.75 -11.28
C SER A 193 17.46 6.46 -12.06
N GLU A 194 18.23 7.29 -11.40
CA GLU A 194 19.36 8.00 -12.01
C GLU A 194 20.48 7.02 -12.38
N TYR A 195 20.60 5.91 -11.64
CA TYR A 195 21.62 4.90 -11.88
C TYR A 195 21.50 4.19 -13.23
N ASP A 196 20.28 3.91 -13.66
CA ASP A 196 19.99 3.20 -14.90
C ASP A 196 19.39 4.10 -16.00
N MET A 197 19.63 5.39 -15.91
CA MET A 197 19.15 6.38 -16.88
C MET A 197 17.62 6.45 -17.01
N GLY A 198 16.90 6.06 -15.94
CA GLY A 198 15.44 6.07 -15.92
C GLY A 198 14.77 4.86 -16.54
N LEU A 199 15.51 3.80 -16.88
CA LEU A 199 14.95 2.54 -17.38
C LEU A 199 14.09 1.83 -16.33
N THR A 200 14.42 2.00 -15.04
CA THR A 200 13.60 1.52 -13.92
C THR A 200 13.14 2.67 -13.04
N GLY A 201 12.20 2.38 -12.15
CA GLY A 201 11.75 3.31 -11.13
C GLY A 201 12.44 3.06 -9.79
N ARG A 202 12.66 4.12 -9.01
CA ARG A 202 13.11 4.02 -7.62
C ARG A 202 12.06 4.52 -6.63
N LYS A 203 12.31 4.26 -5.35
CA LYS A 203 11.50 4.77 -4.24
C LYS A 203 12.07 6.10 -3.71
N PRO A 204 11.27 6.90 -2.97
CA PRO A 204 11.78 8.12 -2.33
C PRO A 204 12.91 7.86 -1.32
N ILE A 205 12.90 6.68 -0.65
CA ILE A 205 14.03 6.21 0.16
C ILE A 205 14.82 5.24 -0.69
N TYR A 206 16.08 5.55 -0.93
CA TYR A 206 16.90 4.77 -1.84
C TYR A 206 18.40 4.88 -1.52
N VAL A 207 19.15 3.90 -1.99
CA VAL A 207 20.59 3.97 -2.12
C VAL A 207 20.88 4.15 -3.61
N PRO A 208 21.74 5.09 -4.02
CA PRO A 208 21.96 5.40 -5.44
C PRO A 208 22.32 4.18 -6.29
N TYR A 209 23.17 3.30 -5.76
CA TYR A 209 23.55 2.01 -6.37
C TYR A 209 24.17 1.10 -5.29
N ALA A 210 24.20 -0.21 -5.55
CA ALA A 210 24.56 -1.22 -4.54
C ALA A 210 25.98 -1.04 -3.94
N GLN A 211 26.92 -0.48 -4.70
CA GLN A 211 28.32 -0.24 -4.31
C GLN A 211 28.58 1.17 -3.78
N ALA A 212 27.54 1.97 -3.54
CA ALA A 212 27.68 3.34 -3.07
C ALA A 212 28.44 3.38 -1.72
N ILE A 213 29.32 4.38 -1.57
CA ILE A 213 30.01 4.66 -0.31
C ILE A 213 29.82 6.15 0.02
N PRO A 214 29.13 6.46 1.11
CA PRO A 214 28.51 5.53 2.08
C PRO A 214 27.31 4.77 1.50
N ASN A 215 27.15 3.50 1.87
CA ASN A 215 25.97 2.71 1.56
C ASN A 215 24.87 3.00 2.60
N THR A 216 24.43 4.24 2.60
CA THR A 216 23.42 4.73 3.56
C THR A 216 22.19 5.19 2.77
N PRO A 217 20.98 4.67 3.10
CA PRO A 217 19.76 5.15 2.47
C PRO A 217 19.53 6.65 2.74
N ALA A 218 19.10 7.36 1.71
CA ALA A 218 18.71 8.77 1.81
C ALA A 218 17.26 8.97 1.39
N ILE A 219 16.62 10.01 1.93
CA ILE A 219 15.26 10.39 1.54
C ILE A 219 15.34 11.53 0.53
N ASP A 220 14.83 11.28 -0.66
CA ASP A 220 14.66 12.33 -1.67
C ASP A 220 13.48 13.22 -1.29
N ARG A 221 13.77 14.40 -0.77
CA ARG A 221 12.78 15.39 -0.35
C ARG A 221 11.87 15.85 -1.47
N SER A 222 12.39 15.89 -2.71
CA SER A 222 11.64 16.36 -3.87
C SER A 222 10.51 15.40 -4.27
N THR A 223 10.66 14.11 -3.98
CA THR A 223 9.70 13.05 -4.35
C THR A 223 8.93 12.48 -3.16
N CYS A 224 9.41 12.68 -1.93
CA CYS A 224 8.77 12.16 -0.73
C CYS A 224 7.45 12.87 -0.42
N ILE A 225 6.38 12.11 -0.25
CA ILE A 225 5.03 12.63 0.07
C ILE A 225 5.01 13.37 1.40
N HIS A 226 5.77 12.91 2.42
CA HIS A 226 5.84 13.60 3.71
C HIS A 226 6.29 15.06 3.56
N PHE A 227 7.36 15.32 2.82
CA PHE A 227 7.85 16.68 2.60
C PHE A 227 6.93 17.54 1.72
N LYS A 228 6.06 16.92 0.92
CA LYS A 228 5.08 17.64 0.08
C LYS A 228 3.79 17.99 0.80
N THR A 229 3.32 17.11 1.68
CA THR A 229 1.95 17.19 2.25
C THR A 229 1.92 17.29 3.77
N GLY A 230 3.01 16.98 4.45
CA GLY A 230 3.04 16.77 5.91
C GLY A 230 2.39 15.45 6.37
N GLY A 231 1.78 14.72 5.46
CA GLY A 231 1.17 13.41 5.71
C GLY A 231 2.15 12.24 5.54
N CYS A 232 1.65 11.03 5.39
CA CYS A 232 2.38 9.78 5.22
C CYS A 232 3.13 9.32 6.48
N GLN A 233 4.45 9.32 6.55
CA GLN A 233 5.32 8.79 7.64
C GLN A 233 5.32 7.25 7.79
N ILE A 234 4.79 6.51 6.82
CA ILE A 234 4.71 5.04 6.89
C ILE A 234 6.09 4.41 7.12
N CYS A 235 7.14 4.94 6.46
CA CYS A 235 8.50 4.40 6.61
C CYS A 235 9.05 4.48 8.04
N SER A 236 8.74 5.54 8.81
CA SER A 236 9.16 5.64 10.21
C SER A 236 8.40 4.68 11.12
N GLU A 237 7.11 4.45 10.86
CA GLU A 237 6.31 3.50 11.63
C GLU A 237 6.76 2.04 11.46
N PHE A 238 7.29 1.71 10.28
CA PHE A 238 7.79 0.36 9.97
C PHE A 238 9.31 0.21 10.20
N CYS A 239 10.00 1.27 10.63
CA CYS A 239 11.42 1.23 10.91
C CYS A 239 11.69 0.66 12.30
N GLY A 240 12.04 -0.62 12.41
CA GLY A 240 12.26 -1.29 13.69
C GLY A 240 13.44 -0.75 14.52
N VAL A 241 14.27 0.12 13.95
CA VAL A 241 15.43 0.74 14.60
C VAL A 241 15.30 2.26 14.72
N ASP A 242 14.14 2.82 14.37
CA ASP A 242 13.83 4.26 14.44
C ASP A 242 14.88 5.17 13.77
N ALA A 243 15.35 4.75 12.59
CA ALA A 243 16.45 5.45 11.88
C ALA A 243 15.96 6.58 10.94
N ILE A 244 14.64 6.86 10.87
CA ILE A 244 14.09 7.85 9.96
C ILE A 244 13.96 9.20 10.67
N ASP A 245 14.81 10.14 10.27
CA ASP A 245 14.77 11.53 10.76
C ASP A 245 14.38 12.49 9.64
N TYR A 246 13.17 13.03 9.70
CA TYR A 246 12.67 14.01 8.72
C TYR A 246 13.16 15.44 9.02
N THR A 247 13.76 15.69 10.19
CA THR A 247 14.21 17.02 10.61
C THR A 247 15.66 17.30 10.22
N GLN A 248 16.40 16.28 9.78
CA GLN A 248 17.79 16.38 9.38
C GLN A 248 17.98 17.49 8.32
N GLN A 249 18.98 18.32 8.52
CA GLN A 249 19.36 19.41 7.61
C GLN A 249 20.70 19.10 6.95
N ASP A 250 20.96 19.77 5.81
CA ASP A 250 22.26 19.72 5.15
C ASP A 250 23.32 20.37 6.06
N GLU A 251 24.47 19.72 6.22
CA GLU A 251 25.59 20.20 7.00
C GLU A 251 26.79 20.44 6.08
N THR A 252 27.41 21.61 6.22
CA THR A 252 28.65 21.92 5.52
C THR A 252 29.82 21.53 6.40
N ILE A 253 30.65 20.61 5.93
CA ILE A 253 31.86 20.14 6.62
C ILE A 253 33.08 20.73 5.93
N GLU A 254 33.95 21.40 6.71
CA GLU A 254 35.24 21.85 6.23
C GLU A 254 36.30 20.79 6.48
N LEU A 255 36.97 20.36 5.42
CA LEU A 255 38.05 19.38 5.48
C LEU A 255 39.38 20.03 5.09
N ASN A 256 40.39 19.90 5.94
CA ASN A 256 41.75 20.32 5.62
C ASN A 256 42.53 19.16 4.98
N VAL A 257 42.70 19.23 3.66
CA VAL A 257 43.27 18.14 2.87
C VAL A 257 44.55 18.60 2.13
N GLY A 258 45.49 17.68 1.92
CA GLY A 258 46.75 17.96 1.24
C GLY A 258 46.60 18.07 -0.29
N ALA A 259 45.59 17.45 -0.87
CA ALA A 259 45.31 17.52 -2.33
C ALA A 259 43.82 17.21 -2.60
N VAL A 260 43.31 17.71 -3.70
CA VAL A 260 41.97 17.43 -4.22
C VAL A 260 42.08 16.74 -5.57
N ILE A 261 41.50 15.57 -5.71
CA ILE A 261 41.41 14.82 -6.97
C ILE A 261 40.02 15.04 -7.54
N LEU A 262 39.94 15.65 -8.72
CA LEU A 262 38.68 15.88 -9.44
C LEU A 262 38.41 14.73 -10.40
N ALA A 263 37.33 13.98 -10.10
CA ALA A 263 36.83 12.88 -10.93
C ALA A 263 35.30 13.03 -11.09
N PRO A 264 34.80 14.08 -11.79
CA PRO A 264 33.37 14.45 -11.78
C PRO A 264 32.50 13.53 -12.64
N GLY A 265 33.09 12.55 -13.33
CA GLY A 265 32.36 11.68 -14.26
C GLY A 265 31.94 12.41 -15.53
N LEU A 266 30.94 11.90 -16.21
CA LEU A 266 30.35 12.49 -17.39
C LEU A 266 28.83 12.72 -17.21
N GLN A 267 28.33 13.76 -17.87
CA GLN A 267 26.92 13.97 -18.07
C GLN A 267 26.56 13.50 -19.48
N PRO A 268 25.63 12.51 -19.62
CA PRO A 268 25.21 12.07 -20.96
C PRO A 268 24.58 13.22 -21.74
N PHE A 269 24.88 13.25 -23.03
CA PHE A 269 24.27 14.19 -23.96
C PHE A 269 22.79 13.83 -24.13
N ASP A 270 21.90 14.83 -24.10
CA ASP A 270 20.48 14.66 -24.39
C ASP A 270 20.22 14.75 -25.91
N PRO A 271 19.91 13.61 -26.57
CA PRO A 271 19.68 13.60 -28.00
C PRO A 271 18.29 14.02 -28.44
N THR A 272 17.35 14.30 -27.49
CA THR A 272 15.94 14.61 -27.79
C THR A 272 15.77 15.83 -28.72
N GLY A 273 16.70 16.78 -28.67
CA GLY A 273 16.71 17.95 -29.52
C GLY A 273 17.14 17.69 -31.00
N PHE A 274 17.57 16.45 -31.31
CA PHE A 274 18.07 16.10 -32.65
C PHE A 274 17.16 15.05 -33.31
N GLU A 275 16.24 15.53 -34.13
CA GLU A 275 15.23 14.66 -34.78
C GLU A 275 15.84 13.55 -35.67
N ALA A 276 17.03 13.79 -36.24
CA ALA A 276 17.70 12.83 -37.09
C ALA A 276 18.07 11.51 -36.38
N TYR A 277 18.24 11.53 -35.07
CA TYR A 277 18.52 10.32 -34.26
C TYR A 277 17.27 9.49 -33.96
N ALA A 278 16.09 10.07 -34.15
CA ALA A 278 14.80 9.43 -33.77
C ALA A 278 14.77 8.92 -32.32
N TYR A 279 15.59 9.44 -31.41
CA TYR A 279 15.59 9.14 -30.00
C TYR A 279 14.23 9.54 -29.37
N ALA A 280 13.72 8.77 -28.43
CA ALA A 280 12.40 8.89 -27.84
C ALA A 280 11.21 8.70 -28.81
N LYS A 281 11.45 8.64 -30.13
CA LYS A 281 10.44 8.32 -31.16
C LYS A 281 10.47 6.84 -31.55
N ASN A 282 11.65 6.22 -31.49
CA ASN A 282 11.84 4.81 -31.81
C ASN A 282 12.40 4.08 -30.56
N PRO A 283 11.67 3.07 -30.04
CA PRO A 283 12.09 2.35 -28.81
C PRO A 283 13.41 1.58 -28.97
N ASN A 284 13.89 1.37 -30.18
CA ASN A 284 15.16 0.69 -30.45
C ASN A 284 16.36 1.66 -30.53
N VAL A 285 16.13 2.96 -30.33
CA VAL A 285 17.21 3.96 -30.31
C VAL A 285 17.47 4.35 -28.85
N LEU A 286 18.62 3.95 -28.35
CA LEU A 286 19.06 4.14 -26.98
C LEU A 286 20.38 4.91 -26.95
N THR A 287 20.63 5.61 -25.86
CA THR A 287 21.98 6.12 -25.57
C THR A 287 22.89 4.98 -25.12
N ALA A 288 24.21 5.17 -25.21
CA ALA A 288 25.20 4.17 -24.79
C ALA A 288 25.02 3.81 -23.29
N MET A 289 24.68 4.79 -22.44
CA MET A 289 24.45 4.56 -21.02
C MET A 289 23.18 3.75 -20.76
N GLU A 290 22.07 4.04 -21.43
CA GLU A 290 20.85 3.23 -21.34
C GLU A 290 21.11 1.80 -21.77
N PHE A 291 21.82 1.62 -22.87
CA PHE A 291 22.18 0.31 -23.38
C PHE A 291 23.04 -0.50 -22.38
N GLU A 292 24.06 0.13 -21.78
CA GLU A 292 24.91 -0.47 -20.75
C GLU A 292 24.09 -0.96 -19.52
N ARG A 293 23.00 -0.24 -19.18
CA ARG A 293 22.19 -0.50 -17.99
C ARG A 293 21.04 -1.51 -18.22
N ILE A 294 20.82 -2.00 -19.44
CA ILE A 294 19.82 -3.03 -19.69
C ILE A 294 20.25 -4.34 -19.01
N PRO A 295 19.44 -4.91 -18.08
CA PRO A 295 19.76 -6.16 -17.40
C PRO A 295 19.89 -7.34 -18.36
N GLY A 296 20.88 -8.19 -18.15
CA GLY A 296 21.09 -9.41 -18.95
C GLY A 296 21.87 -9.18 -20.23
N ASN A 297 22.51 -8.05 -20.35
CA ASN A 297 23.38 -7.77 -21.49
C ASN A 297 24.73 -8.49 -21.31
N ASP A 298 24.75 -9.82 -21.53
CA ASP A 298 25.99 -10.57 -21.84
C ASP A 298 26.47 -10.23 -23.27
N ALA A 299 26.19 -9.01 -23.70
CA ALA A 299 26.38 -8.62 -25.06
C ALA A 299 27.87 -8.43 -25.36
N THR A 300 28.34 -9.34 -26.13
CA THR A 300 29.43 -9.12 -27.08
C THR A 300 28.97 -8.05 -28.11
N LEU A 301 28.55 -6.88 -27.66
CA LEU A 301 28.16 -5.78 -28.52
C LEU A 301 29.31 -4.80 -28.61
N ILE A 302 29.82 -4.67 -29.82
CA ILE A 302 30.83 -3.69 -30.22
C ILE A 302 30.10 -2.33 -30.22
N THR A 303 30.23 -1.57 -29.15
CA THR A 303 29.90 -0.15 -29.20
C THR A 303 31.00 0.55 -29.95
N CYS A 304 30.71 1.11 -31.12
CA CYS A 304 31.55 2.15 -31.70
C CYS A 304 31.39 3.43 -30.88
N CYS A 305 32.50 3.92 -30.31
CA CYS A 305 32.59 5.23 -29.72
C CYS A 305 32.43 6.32 -30.77
#